data_18f6558e122313b809b7b86e54e14abe
#
_entry.id   18f6558e122313b809b7b86e54e14abe
#
_cell.length_a   1.000
_cell.length_b   1.000
_cell.length_c   1.000
_cell.angle_alpha   90.00
_cell.angle_beta   90.00
_cell.angle_gamma   90.00
#
_symmetry.space_group_name_H-M   'P 1'
#
loop_
_entity.id
_entity.type
_entity.pdbx_description
1 polymer ?
#
loop_
_entity_poly.entity_id
_entity_poly.type
_entity_poly.pdbx_seq_one_letter_code
_entity_poly.pdbx_strand_id
1 'polypeptide(L)'
;NGNAIEASNCISNNQQIYFRIKNADGKYITVNGTKYSGSYSFAGTTTKATSLYVNPGTGTFTVSDLPTGKYTVYEYGSPEGYSVNKASQTITISKDKTSSVSFVNSEDSGTAQIKKVWLSDTTLSASEKANLEKNVYFTVKDANGKYIKVTGSAGAYVYAGTQTSANNMKLSGSKFNVSKLPMGTYTVTEINNASGYNPKTQTKTVTIANKGETKSVSFTNKSTPV
;
A
#
# COMPACT_ATOMS: atom_id res chain seq x y z
N ASN A 1 3.19 7.47 7.68
CA ASN A 1 4.14 6.49 8.22
C ASN A 1 3.60 5.12 7.86
N GLY A 2 4.03 4.56 6.72
CA GLY A 2 3.77 3.17 6.37
C GLY A 2 4.42 2.27 7.43
N ASN A 3 3.69 1.30 7.96
CA ASN A 3 4.28 0.30 8.83
C ASN A 3 5.33 -0.47 8.03
N ALA A 4 6.54 -0.55 8.55
CA ALA A 4 7.55 -1.43 7.98
C ALA A 4 7.01 -2.87 8.05
N ILE A 5 7.03 -3.58 6.91
CA ILE A 5 6.74 -5.02 6.93
C ILE A 5 8.02 -5.71 7.34
N GLU A 6 7.88 -6.64 8.30
CA GLU A 6 8.98 -7.51 8.68
C GLU A 6 9.51 -8.25 7.44
N ALA A 7 10.82 -8.25 7.26
CA ALA A 7 11.48 -8.89 6.11
C ALA A 7 11.09 -10.37 5.96
N SER A 8 10.82 -11.05 7.06
CA SER A 8 10.31 -12.43 7.10
C SER A 8 8.98 -12.60 6.37
N ASN A 9 8.09 -11.62 6.44
CA ASN A 9 6.79 -11.65 5.76
C ASN A 9 6.93 -11.42 4.25
N CYS A 10 7.97 -10.70 3.83
CA CYS A 10 8.27 -10.47 2.40
C CYS A 10 8.86 -11.72 1.72
N ILE A 11 9.45 -12.65 2.47
CA ILE A 11 10.16 -13.82 1.93
C ILE A 11 9.32 -15.10 2.03
N SER A 12 8.37 -15.18 2.96
CA SER A 12 7.52 -16.35 3.19
C SER A 12 6.58 -16.70 2.02
N ASN A 13 6.33 -15.78 1.08
CA ASN A 13 5.38 -15.94 -0.01
C ASN A 13 6.03 -16.23 -1.38
N ASN A 14 7.18 -16.90 -1.43
CA ASN A 14 7.90 -17.22 -2.68
C ASN A 14 8.35 -15.99 -3.51
N GLN A 15 8.24 -14.79 -2.98
CA GLN A 15 8.57 -13.56 -3.67
C GLN A 15 9.98 -13.14 -3.28
N GLN A 16 10.89 -13.37 -4.18
CA GLN A 16 12.32 -13.19 -3.92
C GLN A 16 12.73 -11.75 -4.20
N ILE A 17 12.95 -10.98 -3.14
CA ILE A 17 13.75 -9.76 -3.26
C ILE A 17 15.21 -10.19 -3.30
N TYR A 18 15.92 -9.79 -4.34
CA TYR A 18 17.36 -10.02 -4.45
C TYR A 18 18.07 -8.79 -5.00
N PHE A 19 19.35 -8.76 -4.77
CA PHE A 19 20.19 -7.65 -5.16
C PHE A 19 21.31 -8.10 -6.08
N ARG A 20 21.79 -7.18 -6.90
CA ARG A 20 23.00 -7.34 -7.70
C ARG A 20 23.88 -6.13 -7.49
N ILE A 21 25.17 -6.35 -7.45
CA ILE A 21 26.14 -5.26 -7.25
C ILE A 21 27.11 -5.23 -8.43
N LYS A 22 27.30 -4.05 -8.99
CA LYS A 22 28.30 -3.81 -10.05
C LYS A 22 29.40 -2.88 -9.52
N ASN A 23 30.63 -3.16 -9.95
CA ASN A 23 31.76 -2.23 -9.78
C ASN A 23 31.69 -1.06 -10.79
N ALA A 24 32.66 -0.17 -10.73
CA ALA A 24 32.77 0.98 -11.65
C ALA A 24 32.90 0.59 -13.12
N ASP A 25 33.48 -0.58 -13.42
CA ASP A 25 33.63 -1.12 -14.79
C ASP A 25 32.36 -1.79 -15.30
N GLY A 26 31.26 -1.77 -14.55
CA GLY A 26 30.00 -2.41 -14.91
C GLY A 26 29.96 -3.93 -14.73
N LYS A 27 31.00 -4.54 -14.16
CA LYS A 27 31.05 -5.98 -13.87
C LYS A 27 30.34 -6.29 -12.57
N TYR A 28 29.60 -7.40 -12.55
CA TYR A 28 28.98 -7.90 -11.31
C TYR A 28 30.04 -8.45 -10.36
N ILE A 29 29.85 -8.24 -9.06
CA ILE A 29 30.65 -8.93 -8.06
C ILE A 29 30.23 -10.41 -7.97
N THR A 30 31.17 -11.28 -7.65
CA THR A 30 30.93 -12.64 -7.18
C THR A 30 31.21 -12.70 -5.68
N VAL A 31 30.52 -13.58 -4.99
CA VAL A 31 30.63 -13.72 -3.54
C VAL A 31 30.65 -15.18 -3.12
N ASN A 32 31.30 -15.45 -2.01
CA ASN A 32 31.15 -16.68 -1.23
C ASN A 32 30.11 -16.42 -0.15
N GLY A 33 29.32 -17.42 0.19
CA GLY A 33 28.28 -17.35 1.23
C GLY A 33 27.03 -18.16 0.84
N THR A 34 26.23 -18.47 1.84
CA THR A 34 24.99 -19.23 1.64
C THR A 34 23.81 -18.28 1.37
N LYS A 35 22.95 -18.67 0.44
CA LYS A 35 21.69 -17.95 0.15
C LYS A 35 20.91 -17.69 1.46
N TYR A 36 20.44 -16.47 1.66
CA TYR A 36 19.72 -16.02 2.85
C TYR A 36 20.51 -15.97 4.17
N SER A 37 21.81 -16.20 4.15
CA SER A 37 22.64 -16.07 5.37
C SER A 37 22.70 -14.61 5.86
N GLY A 38 22.60 -13.66 4.95
CA GLY A 38 22.84 -12.24 5.23
C GLY A 38 24.35 -11.89 5.34
N SER A 39 25.23 -12.85 5.11
CA SER A 39 26.69 -12.65 5.16
C SER A 39 27.35 -13.26 3.95
N TYR A 40 28.07 -12.43 3.21
CA TYR A 40 28.82 -12.79 2.02
C TYR A 40 30.24 -12.20 2.11
N SER A 41 31.20 -12.85 1.46
CA SER A 41 32.53 -12.29 1.23
C SER A 41 32.80 -12.13 -0.26
N PHE A 42 33.46 -11.06 -0.64
CA PHE A 42 33.84 -10.82 -2.04
C PHE A 42 34.75 -11.91 -2.57
N ALA A 43 34.45 -12.42 -3.78
CA ALA A 43 35.21 -13.49 -4.41
C ALA A 43 35.74 -13.12 -5.82
N GLY A 44 35.45 -11.90 -6.27
CA GLY A 44 35.90 -11.43 -7.59
C GLY A 44 34.81 -10.70 -8.38
N THR A 45 35.01 -10.58 -9.70
CA THR A 45 34.06 -9.95 -10.61
C THR A 45 33.78 -10.81 -11.82
N THR A 46 32.59 -10.64 -12.42
CA THR A 46 32.13 -11.43 -13.57
C THR A 46 31.23 -10.60 -14.47
N THR A 47 31.07 -11.03 -15.71
CA THR A 47 30.04 -10.48 -16.63
C THR A 47 28.66 -11.09 -16.41
N LYS A 48 28.56 -12.25 -15.74
CA LYS A 48 27.30 -12.91 -15.41
C LYS A 48 26.70 -12.32 -14.13
N ALA A 49 25.40 -12.08 -14.15
CA ALA A 49 24.69 -11.55 -12.99
C ALA A 49 24.72 -12.55 -11.81
N THR A 50 25.17 -12.08 -10.64
CA THR A 50 25.14 -12.83 -9.38
C THR A 50 24.09 -12.21 -8.48
N SER A 51 23.22 -13.01 -7.91
CA SER A 51 22.14 -12.55 -7.02
C SER A 51 22.52 -12.75 -5.56
N LEU A 52 22.34 -11.69 -4.75
CA LEU A 52 22.51 -11.68 -3.30
C LEU A 52 21.14 -11.54 -2.65
N TYR A 53 20.95 -12.21 -1.53
CA TYR A 53 19.67 -12.26 -0.83
C TYR A 53 19.82 -11.76 0.60
N VAL A 54 18.82 -11.01 1.08
CA VAL A 54 18.77 -10.57 2.46
C VAL A 54 18.51 -11.75 3.41
N ASN A 55 18.98 -11.62 4.63
CA ASN A 55 18.53 -12.51 5.71
C ASN A 55 17.07 -12.21 6.04
N PRO A 56 16.18 -13.22 6.05
CA PRO A 56 14.75 -13.02 6.30
C PRO A 56 14.42 -12.40 7.65
N GLY A 57 15.23 -12.69 8.67
CA GLY A 57 15.00 -12.20 10.03
C GLY A 57 15.45 -10.75 10.25
N THR A 58 16.41 -10.26 9.44
CA THR A 58 16.98 -8.90 9.62
C THR A 58 16.68 -7.97 8.46
N GLY A 59 16.29 -8.50 7.30
CA GLY A 59 16.10 -7.71 6.07
C GLY A 59 17.40 -7.12 5.50
N THR A 60 18.56 -7.61 5.95
CA THR A 60 19.86 -7.08 5.58
C THR A 60 20.78 -8.14 5.00
N PHE A 61 21.79 -7.71 4.28
CA PHE A 61 22.99 -8.50 4.01
C PHE A 61 24.23 -7.61 4.04
N THR A 62 25.36 -8.23 4.28
CA THR A 62 26.69 -7.62 4.22
C THR A 62 27.57 -8.33 3.21
N VAL A 63 28.47 -7.60 2.57
CA VAL A 63 29.54 -8.16 1.75
C VAL A 63 30.86 -7.64 2.31
N SER A 64 31.67 -8.53 2.88
CA SER A 64 33.02 -8.21 3.36
C SER A 64 34.03 -8.24 2.23
N ASP A 65 35.22 -7.69 2.50
CA ASP A 65 36.41 -7.73 1.66
C ASP A 65 36.23 -7.11 0.26
N LEU A 66 35.22 -6.22 0.11
CA LEU A 66 35.05 -5.45 -1.12
C LEU A 66 36.24 -4.52 -1.31
N PRO A 67 36.92 -4.55 -2.48
CA PRO A 67 37.92 -3.58 -2.84
C PRO A 67 37.42 -2.13 -2.71
N THR A 68 38.28 -1.19 -2.35
CA THR A 68 37.95 0.23 -2.35
C THR A 68 37.51 0.69 -3.73
N GLY A 69 36.45 1.49 -3.80
CA GLY A 69 35.92 1.97 -5.08
C GLY A 69 34.42 2.25 -5.05
N LYS A 70 33.90 2.60 -6.20
CA LYS A 70 32.50 2.90 -6.41
C LYS A 70 31.72 1.67 -6.89
N TYR A 71 30.57 1.42 -6.27
CA TYR A 71 29.70 0.31 -6.60
C TYR A 71 28.27 0.80 -6.79
N THR A 72 27.52 0.14 -7.66
CA THR A 72 26.08 0.34 -7.81
C THR A 72 25.35 -0.91 -7.37
N VAL A 73 24.48 -0.76 -6.39
CA VAL A 73 23.61 -1.81 -5.86
C VAL A 73 22.26 -1.68 -6.56
N TYR A 74 21.77 -2.75 -7.11
CA TYR A 74 20.47 -2.86 -7.79
C TYR A 74 19.56 -3.77 -6.98
N GLU A 75 18.32 -3.32 -6.73
CA GLU A 75 17.26 -4.16 -6.19
C GLU A 75 16.45 -4.77 -7.33
N TYR A 76 16.13 -6.05 -7.21
CA TYR A 76 15.29 -6.80 -8.13
C TYR A 76 14.20 -7.55 -7.37
N GLY A 77 13.02 -7.58 -7.99
CA GLY A 77 11.83 -8.15 -7.38
C GLY A 77 11.24 -7.25 -6.29
N SER A 78 9.94 -7.27 -6.18
CA SER A 78 9.21 -6.72 -5.03
C SER A 78 8.14 -7.71 -4.63
N PRO A 79 7.71 -7.74 -3.37
CA PRO A 79 6.57 -8.54 -2.96
C PRO A 79 5.31 -8.12 -3.74
N GLU A 80 4.38 -9.04 -3.89
CA GLU A 80 3.06 -8.72 -4.47
C GLU A 80 2.41 -7.60 -3.68
N GLY A 81 1.85 -6.62 -4.38
CA GLY A 81 1.28 -5.44 -3.77
C GLY A 81 2.29 -4.37 -3.35
N TYR A 82 3.57 -4.52 -3.71
CA TYR A 82 4.61 -3.54 -3.43
C TYR A 82 5.38 -3.16 -4.69
N SER A 83 5.81 -1.92 -4.76
CA SER A 83 6.67 -1.41 -5.83
C SER A 83 7.99 -0.91 -5.29
N VAL A 84 9.05 -1.18 -6.04
CA VAL A 84 10.39 -0.66 -5.79
C VAL A 84 10.38 0.86 -5.98
N ASN A 85 10.75 1.62 -4.93
CA ASN A 85 10.81 3.07 -5.01
C ASN A 85 12.06 3.56 -5.73
N LYS A 86 13.15 2.82 -5.61
CA LYS A 86 14.44 3.18 -6.19
C LYS A 86 15.20 1.92 -6.59
N ALA A 87 15.23 1.66 -7.90
CA ALA A 87 15.79 0.42 -8.43
C ALA A 87 17.30 0.26 -8.25
N SER A 88 18.07 1.36 -8.02
CA SER A 88 19.51 1.29 -7.78
C SER A 88 20.00 2.43 -6.91
N GLN A 89 21.11 2.19 -6.22
CA GLN A 89 21.82 3.19 -5.42
C GLN A 89 23.32 2.97 -5.55
N THR A 90 24.07 4.07 -5.49
CA THR A 90 25.54 4.05 -5.55
C THR A 90 26.12 4.18 -4.15
N ILE A 91 27.19 3.43 -3.89
CA ILE A 91 27.93 3.43 -2.63
C ILE A 91 29.43 3.48 -2.95
N THR A 92 30.20 4.13 -2.08
CA THR A 92 31.65 4.16 -2.17
C THR A 92 32.25 3.41 -0.99
N ILE A 93 33.10 2.43 -1.29
CA ILE A 93 33.85 1.68 -0.30
C ILE A 93 35.21 2.37 -0.08
N SER A 94 35.47 2.76 1.14
CA SER A 94 36.73 3.34 1.59
C SER A 94 37.48 2.36 2.50
N LYS A 95 38.81 2.50 2.57
CA LYS A 95 39.66 1.65 3.41
C LYS A 95 39.14 1.65 4.85
N ASP A 96 39.03 0.47 5.44
CA ASP A 96 38.70 0.24 6.85
C ASP A 96 37.34 0.86 7.28
N LYS A 97 36.42 1.09 6.31
CA LYS A 97 35.10 1.66 6.60
C LYS A 97 33.96 0.77 6.04
N THR A 98 32.89 0.69 6.79
CA THR A 98 31.62 0.11 6.32
C THR A 98 30.78 1.22 5.66
N SER A 99 30.26 0.94 4.47
CA SER A 99 29.31 1.81 3.79
C SER A 99 27.98 1.06 3.64
N SER A 100 26.86 1.75 3.73
CA SER A 100 25.52 1.14 3.63
C SER A 100 24.60 1.89 2.70
N VAL A 101 23.64 1.17 2.11
CA VAL A 101 22.52 1.71 1.36
C VAL A 101 21.24 1.04 1.86
N SER A 102 20.11 1.74 1.74
CA SER A 102 18.81 1.23 2.13
C SER A 102 17.83 1.34 0.98
N PHE A 103 17.09 0.27 0.73
CA PHE A 103 16.02 0.22 -0.26
C PHE A 103 14.68 0.13 0.46
N VAL A 104 13.71 0.88 -0.04
CA VAL A 104 12.34 0.93 0.51
C VAL A 104 11.38 0.60 -0.62
N ASN A 105 10.50 -0.35 -0.38
CA ASN A 105 9.37 -0.66 -1.25
C ASN A 105 8.10 -0.05 -0.67
N SER A 106 7.28 0.54 -1.52
CA SER A 106 6.01 1.12 -1.11
C SER A 106 4.87 0.18 -1.46
N GLU A 107 3.93 0.04 -0.55
CA GLU A 107 2.68 -0.66 -0.78
C GLU A 107 1.92 -0.02 -1.94
N ASP A 108 1.47 -0.84 -2.89
CA ASP A 108 0.65 -0.39 -4.00
C ASP A 108 -0.76 -0.13 -3.51
N SER A 109 -1.28 1.03 -3.86
CA SER A 109 -2.55 1.49 -3.35
C SER A 109 -3.32 2.28 -4.40
N GLY A 110 -4.62 2.41 -4.19
CA GLY A 110 -5.51 3.24 -4.99
C GLY A 110 -6.45 4.06 -4.12
N THR A 111 -7.54 4.50 -4.72
CA THR A 111 -8.57 5.30 -4.05
C THR A 111 -9.94 4.67 -4.27
N ALA A 112 -10.67 4.43 -3.17
CA ALA A 112 -12.09 4.14 -3.23
C ALA A 112 -12.88 5.45 -3.11
N GLN A 113 -13.75 5.72 -4.09
CA GLN A 113 -14.68 6.83 -4.05
C GLN A 113 -16.09 6.31 -3.78
N ILE A 114 -16.68 6.71 -2.69
CA ILE A 114 -18.04 6.37 -2.30
C ILE A 114 -18.94 7.55 -2.61
N LYS A 115 -19.97 7.31 -3.42
CA LYS A 115 -20.94 8.31 -3.87
C LYS A 115 -22.31 8.04 -3.29
N LYS A 116 -23.02 9.12 -2.94
CA LYS A 116 -24.39 9.09 -2.48
C LYS A 116 -25.33 9.64 -3.53
N VAL A 117 -26.39 8.91 -3.80
CA VAL A 117 -27.47 9.31 -4.71
C VAL A 117 -28.78 9.34 -3.92
N TRP A 118 -29.46 10.46 -3.98
CA TRP A 118 -30.79 10.65 -3.43
C TRP A 118 -31.82 10.69 -4.58
N LEU A 119 -32.77 9.78 -4.55
CA LEU A 119 -33.91 9.79 -5.47
C LEU A 119 -35.12 10.28 -4.70
N SER A 120 -35.70 11.37 -5.16
CA SER A 120 -36.86 12.02 -4.58
C SER A 120 -37.81 12.43 -5.70
N ASP A 121 -39.11 12.49 -5.39
CA ASP A 121 -40.15 12.95 -6.32
C ASP A 121 -40.00 14.45 -6.67
N THR A 122 -39.24 15.19 -5.86
CA THR A 122 -38.86 16.58 -6.10
C THR A 122 -37.35 16.70 -6.20
N THR A 123 -36.89 17.70 -6.95
CA THR A 123 -35.45 18.00 -7.03
C THR A 123 -34.94 18.55 -5.71
N LEU A 124 -34.04 17.81 -5.05
CA LEU A 124 -33.41 18.26 -3.83
C LEU A 124 -32.33 19.31 -4.11
N SER A 125 -32.38 20.41 -3.40
CA SER A 125 -31.31 21.41 -3.36
C SER A 125 -30.05 20.86 -2.70
N ALA A 126 -28.93 21.57 -2.85
CA ALA A 126 -27.68 21.23 -2.20
C ALA A 126 -27.77 21.24 -0.66
N SER A 127 -28.53 22.19 -0.10
CA SER A 127 -28.75 22.30 1.34
C SER A 127 -29.59 21.16 1.90
N GLU A 128 -30.63 20.74 1.20
CA GLU A 128 -31.45 19.58 1.58
C GLU A 128 -30.63 18.30 1.57
N LYS A 129 -29.85 18.06 0.50
CA LYS A 129 -28.92 16.92 0.45
C LYS A 129 -27.94 16.94 1.62
N ALA A 130 -27.32 18.07 1.90
CA ALA A 130 -26.38 18.19 3.00
C ALA A 130 -27.03 17.92 4.37
N ASN A 131 -28.29 18.29 4.56
CA ASN A 131 -29.04 17.96 5.78
C ASN A 131 -29.36 16.47 5.91
N LEU A 132 -29.73 15.81 4.83
CA LEU A 132 -29.91 14.35 4.80
C LEU A 132 -28.59 13.61 5.11
N GLU A 133 -27.48 14.06 4.53
CA GLU A 133 -26.15 13.47 4.68
C GLU A 133 -25.60 13.51 6.10
N LYS A 134 -26.03 14.44 6.94
CA LYS A 134 -25.67 14.47 8.37
C LYS A 134 -26.09 13.19 9.11
N ASN A 135 -27.16 12.54 8.64
CA ASN A 135 -27.74 11.33 9.23
C ASN A 135 -27.24 10.03 8.54
N VAL A 136 -26.27 10.14 7.64
CA VAL A 136 -25.70 8.99 6.93
C VAL A 136 -24.22 8.84 7.30
N TYR A 137 -23.81 7.61 7.51
CA TYR A 137 -22.40 7.27 7.68
C TYR A 137 -22.09 5.93 7.02
N PHE A 138 -20.82 5.70 6.80
CA PHE A 138 -20.31 4.51 6.14
C PHE A 138 -19.23 3.86 6.97
N THR A 139 -19.19 2.52 6.90
CA THR A 139 -18.08 1.74 7.41
C THR A 139 -17.48 0.93 6.27
N VAL A 140 -16.20 0.65 6.35
CA VAL A 140 -15.49 -0.15 5.33
C VAL A 140 -14.70 -1.25 6.03
N LYS A 141 -14.81 -2.47 5.49
CA LYS A 141 -14.06 -3.65 5.93
C LYS A 141 -13.18 -4.16 4.80
N ASP A 142 -12.02 -4.70 5.17
CA ASP A 142 -11.17 -5.46 4.28
C ASP A 142 -11.73 -6.87 4.01
N ALA A 143 -11.04 -7.65 3.17
CA ALA A 143 -11.40 -9.03 2.86
C ALA A 143 -11.37 -9.97 4.07
N ASN A 144 -10.64 -9.63 5.13
CA ASN A 144 -10.56 -10.37 6.38
C ASN A 144 -11.66 -9.98 7.38
N GLY A 145 -12.57 -9.08 6.99
CA GLY A 145 -13.65 -8.60 7.84
C GLY A 145 -13.23 -7.56 8.90
N LYS A 146 -11.99 -7.09 8.88
CA LYS A 146 -11.51 -6.02 9.76
C LYS A 146 -11.92 -4.66 9.22
N TYR A 147 -12.31 -3.75 10.09
CA TYR A 147 -12.58 -2.37 9.69
C TYR A 147 -11.28 -1.68 9.30
N ILE A 148 -11.33 -0.87 8.25
CA ILE A 148 -10.22 0.03 7.96
C ILE A 148 -10.15 1.14 9.00
N LYS A 149 -8.93 1.49 9.38
CA LYS A 149 -8.63 2.71 10.14
C LYS A 149 -8.32 3.81 9.14
N VAL A 150 -8.88 4.99 9.35
CA VAL A 150 -8.63 6.15 8.48
C VAL A 150 -8.27 7.38 9.30
N THR A 151 -7.53 8.29 8.67
CA THR A 151 -7.30 9.67 9.13
C THR A 151 -7.98 10.63 8.16
N GLY A 152 -8.11 11.89 8.53
CA GLY A 152 -8.78 12.90 7.70
C GLY A 152 -10.17 13.25 8.23
N SER A 153 -10.96 13.89 7.39
CA SER A 153 -12.28 14.42 7.74
C SER A 153 -13.32 14.12 6.66
N ALA A 154 -14.57 14.51 6.89
CA ALA A 154 -15.68 14.30 5.97
C ALA A 154 -15.30 14.66 4.52
N GLY A 155 -15.54 13.74 3.61
CA GLY A 155 -15.22 13.86 2.18
C GLY A 155 -13.83 13.39 1.78
N ALA A 156 -12.83 13.42 2.67
CA ALA A 156 -11.45 13.09 2.34
C ALA A 156 -10.77 12.32 3.48
N TYR A 157 -10.64 11.02 3.27
CA TYR A 157 -9.99 10.10 4.22
C TYR A 157 -8.75 9.48 3.59
N VAL A 158 -7.80 9.14 4.46
CA VAL A 158 -6.57 8.42 4.11
C VAL A 158 -6.52 7.14 4.93
N TYR A 159 -6.29 6.02 4.27
CA TYR A 159 -6.10 4.74 4.94
C TYR A 159 -4.90 4.80 5.90
N ALA A 160 -5.07 4.23 7.09
CA ALA A 160 -4.09 4.23 8.17
C ALA A 160 -3.95 2.86 8.85
N GLY A 161 -4.33 1.78 8.15
CA GLY A 161 -4.29 0.42 8.66
C GLY A 161 -5.67 -0.18 8.90
N THR A 162 -5.73 -1.24 9.71
CA THR A 162 -6.97 -1.93 10.08
C THR A 162 -7.19 -1.90 11.60
N GLN A 163 -8.42 -2.12 12.02
CA GLN A 163 -8.81 -2.14 13.43
C GLN A 163 -10.05 -3.01 13.66
N THR A 164 -10.38 -3.30 14.91
CA THR A 164 -11.55 -4.10 15.28
C THR A 164 -12.84 -3.30 15.38
N SER A 165 -12.75 -2.01 15.72
CA SER A 165 -13.89 -1.11 15.84
C SER A 165 -14.15 -0.34 14.56
N ALA A 166 -15.43 0.00 14.28
CA ALA A 166 -15.80 0.74 13.09
C ALA A 166 -15.32 2.19 13.11
N ASN A 167 -14.83 2.68 11.97
CA ASN A 167 -14.72 4.10 11.69
C ASN A 167 -15.97 4.56 10.93
N ASN A 168 -16.70 5.53 11.48
CA ASN A 168 -17.85 6.12 10.82
C ASN A 168 -17.41 7.25 9.90
N MET A 169 -17.38 6.98 8.60
CA MET A 169 -17.00 7.96 7.57
C MET A 169 -18.22 8.75 7.11
N LYS A 170 -18.04 10.05 6.94
CA LYS A 170 -19.09 11.02 6.57
C LYS A 170 -18.86 11.54 5.15
N LEU A 171 -19.96 11.90 4.51
CA LEU A 171 -19.97 12.55 3.20
C LEU A 171 -19.60 14.04 3.29
N SER A 172 -19.12 14.57 2.18
CA SER A 172 -19.08 15.99 1.89
C SER A 172 -19.38 16.18 0.41
N GLY A 173 -20.46 16.88 0.09
CA GLY A 173 -20.92 17.03 -1.29
C GLY A 173 -21.30 15.68 -1.94
N SER A 174 -22.07 14.87 -1.23
CA SER A 174 -22.58 13.57 -1.67
C SER A 174 -21.50 12.52 -2.02
N LYS A 175 -20.30 12.68 -1.51
CA LYS A 175 -19.19 11.70 -1.71
C LYS A 175 -18.16 11.76 -0.60
N PHE A 176 -17.35 10.73 -0.51
CA PHE A 176 -16.04 10.76 0.12
C PHE A 176 -15.07 9.84 -0.61
N ASN A 177 -13.79 10.11 -0.42
CA ASN A 177 -12.70 9.28 -0.92
C ASN A 177 -11.96 8.64 0.25
N VAL A 178 -11.49 7.41 0.06
CA VAL A 178 -10.45 6.81 0.89
C VAL A 178 -9.24 6.59 0.00
N SER A 179 -8.23 7.40 0.16
CA SER A 179 -6.96 7.32 -0.58
C SER A 179 -5.95 6.41 0.13
N LYS A 180 -4.90 6.02 -0.58
CA LYS A 180 -3.87 5.08 -0.13
C LYS A 180 -4.43 3.75 0.37
N LEU A 181 -5.56 3.34 -0.19
CA LEU A 181 -6.19 2.06 0.14
C LEU A 181 -5.41 0.94 -0.55
N PRO A 182 -4.84 -0.03 0.18
CA PRO A 182 -4.12 -1.15 -0.42
C PRO A 182 -4.91 -1.87 -1.50
N MET A 183 -4.22 -2.54 -2.42
CA MET A 183 -4.89 -3.39 -3.39
C MET A 183 -5.68 -4.49 -2.69
N GLY A 184 -6.91 -4.71 -3.13
CA GLY A 184 -7.81 -5.69 -2.51
C GLY A 184 -9.28 -5.35 -2.68
N THR A 185 -10.14 -6.21 -2.14
CA THR A 185 -11.59 -6.03 -2.16
C THR A 185 -12.09 -5.59 -0.80
N TYR A 186 -12.89 -4.54 -0.79
CA TYR A 186 -13.44 -3.92 0.40
C TYR A 186 -14.95 -3.94 0.39
N THR A 187 -15.53 -4.21 1.55
CA THR A 187 -16.97 -4.16 1.77
C THR A 187 -17.36 -2.83 2.41
N VAL A 188 -18.13 -2.03 1.71
CA VAL A 188 -18.64 -0.74 2.16
C VAL A 188 -20.07 -0.92 2.62
N THR A 189 -20.38 -0.53 3.86
CA THR A 189 -21.74 -0.55 4.41
C THR A 189 -22.19 0.88 4.71
N GLU A 190 -23.31 1.25 4.13
CA GLU A 190 -24.04 2.48 4.45
C GLU A 190 -25.00 2.24 5.60
N ILE A 191 -25.04 3.16 6.55
CA ILE A 191 -26.08 3.29 7.57
C ILE A 191 -26.79 4.61 7.34
N ASN A 192 -28.07 4.53 6.97
CA ASN A 192 -28.92 5.69 6.65
C ASN A 192 -29.99 5.90 7.71
N ASN A 193 -29.82 6.91 8.54
CA ASN A 193 -30.79 7.35 9.53
C ASN A 193 -31.64 8.56 9.05
N ALA A 194 -31.47 8.99 7.79
CA ALA A 194 -32.28 10.06 7.24
C ALA A 194 -33.76 9.65 7.18
N SER A 195 -34.63 10.48 7.74
CA SER A 195 -36.07 10.27 7.72
C SER A 195 -36.62 10.31 6.30
N GLY A 196 -37.63 9.50 6.01
CA GLY A 196 -38.28 9.48 4.70
C GLY A 196 -37.49 8.88 3.56
N TYR A 197 -36.34 8.22 3.82
CA TYR A 197 -35.51 7.61 2.77
C TYR A 197 -35.12 6.16 3.11
N ASN A 198 -35.21 5.29 2.12
CA ASN A 198 -34.83 3.86 2.19
C ASN A 198 -33.90 3.46 1.05
N PRO A 199 -33.12 2.37 1.20
CA PRO A 199 -33.04 1.49 2.37
C PRO A 199 -32.27 2.15 3.55
N LYS A 200 -32.45 1.60 4.77
CA LYS A 200 -31.72 2.08 5.97
C LYS A 200 -30.30 1.52 6.05
N THR A 201 -30.06 0.38 5.44
CA THR A 201 -28.72 -0.22 5.36
C THR A 201 -28.52 -0.81 3.96
N GLN A 202 -27.36 -0.54 3.38
CA GLN A 202 -26.91 -1.15 2.13
C GLN A 202 -25.46 -1.56 2.26
N THR A 203 -25.11 -2.65 1.58
CA THR A 203 -23.73 -3.12 1.52
C THR A 203 -23.32 -3.33 0.06
N LYS A 204 -22.15 -2.83 -0.31
CA LYS A 204 -21.57 -2.98 -1.66
C LYS A 204 -20.05 -3.21 -1.55
N THR A 205 -19.49 -3.81 -2.58
CA THR A 205 -18.05 -4.03 -2.66
C THR A 205 -17.39 -3.03 -3.60
N VAL A 206 -16.13 -2.72 -3.32
CA VAL A 206 -15.22 -1.99 -4.19
C VAL A 206 -13.88 -2.70 -4.22
N THR A 207 -13.31 -2.94 -5.40
CA THR A 207 -12.03 -3.62 -5.56
C THR A 207 -11.00 -2.66 -6.14
N ILE A 208 -9.90 -2.47 -5.44
CA ILE A 208 -8.70 -1.77 -5.92
C ILE A 208 -7.80 -2.84 -6.54
N ALA A 209 -7.74 -2.90 -7.87
CA ALA A 209 -7.01 -3.93 -8.60
C ALA A 209 -5.66 -3.44 -9.12
N ASN A 210 -5.50 -2.12 -9.32
CA ASN A 210 -4.30 -1.55 -9.88
C ASN A 210 -3.78 -0.37 -9.06
N LYS A 211 -2.46 -0.21 -9.05
CA LYS A 211 -1.79 0.93 -8.42
C LYS A 211 -2.30 2.26 -8.99
N GLY A 212 -2.63 3.17 -8.09
CA GLY A 212 -3.06 4.54 -8.44
C GLY A 212 -4.47 4.64 -9.01
N GLU A 213 -5.21 3.53 -9.17
CA GLU A 213 -6.57 3.61 -9.69
C GLU A 213 -7.54 4.26 -8.70
N THR A 214 -8.59 4.84 -9.24
CA THR A 214 -9.77 5.28 -8.47
C THR A 214 -10.98 4.46 -8.88
N LYS A 215 -11.55 3.72 -7.93
CA LYS A 215 -12.80 2.97 -8.11
C LYS A 215 -13.93 3.65 -7.38
N SER A 216 -15.08 3.74 -8.05
CA SER A 216 -16.29 4.35 -7.48
C SER A 216 -17.35 3.31 -7.19
N VAL A 217 -18.07 3.49 -6.09
CA VAL A 217 -19.29 2.77 -5.75
C VAL A 217 -20.38 3.77 -5.33
N SER A 218 -21.61 3.58 -5.80
CA SER A 218 -22.71 4.50 -5.51
C SER A 218 -23.77 3.83 -4.64
N PHE A 219 -24.25 4.55 -3.64
CA PHE A 219 -25.33 4.16 -2.75
C PHE A 219 -26.55 5.04 -3.02
N THR A 220 -27.67 4.40 -3.32
CA THR A 220 -28.90 5.11 -3.70
C THR A 220 -29.94 4.91 -2.63
N ASN A 221 -30.53 6.00 -2.14
CA ASN A 221 -31.70 5.96 -1.27
C ASN A 221 -32.83 6.72 -1.95
N LYS A 222 -34.02 6.12 -1.89
CA LYS A 222 -35.23 6.67 -2.49
C LYS A 222 -36.16 7.17 -1.39
N SER A 223 -36.84 8.30 -1.65
CA SER A 223 -37.89 8.79 -0.78
C SER A 223 -38.99 7.73 -0.62
N THR A 224 -39.50 7.59 0.60
CA THR A 224 -40.72 6.81 0.84
C THR A 224 -41.90 7.72 0.63
N PRO A 225 -42.98 7.25 -0.06
CA PRO A 225 -44.23 8.00 -0.13
C PRO A 225 -44.72 8.34 1.29
N VAL A 226 -45.23 9.54 1.45
CA VAL A 226 -45.94 9.96 2.67
C VAL A 226 -47.34 9.39 2.66
#